data_ecb18313b3420996cd85a88212cb7e7f
#
_entry.id   ecb18313b3420996cd85a88212cb7e7f
#
_cell.length_a   1.000
_cell.length_b   1.000
_cell.length_c   1.000
_cell.angle_alpha   90.00
_cell.angle_beta   90.00
_cell.angle_gamma   90.00
#
_symmetry.space_group_name_H-M   'P 1'
#
loop_
_entity.id
_entity.type
_entity.pdbx_description
1 polymer ?
#
loop_
_entity_poly.entity_id
_entity_poly.type
_entity_poly.pdbx_seq_one_letter_code
_entity_poly.pdbx_strand_id
1 'polypeptide(L)'
;MVKRSLEASLTGIQEAKRAFARKGWTQDNLAAEVNLKTRQPIWRFFSGRPVERHTFIEICLILELNWREIATNPPAEFLGIEEYAQPPVVDIDKLVQKVRSQRFEKIQDQCGILQLLDISRPVAIDDIYIDVNILEEIASLQYLEISDLQNLDPKEFDRFGLGEADEKQIPGTQAVERYSKLRVLGKPGVGKTTFLQYLAIQCNQNAFTANQVPIFITLKNFAEESIVTNEFSLLKYISQEFLTSGISDPSVIETLLSAGRVLLLLDGMDEVLHQQSNAVLSEIRRFSEKYHTNQFVATCRTAVQKLRLRGFTDVEIAPFTLEQIRAFAQKWFVAFTKTNIQDGLAKSVEFIQKLELAENWQFRQLVVTPLFLHLACWVFHGQEKFPTKRTDFYKEGLDLLLGKWDEARGIERDEVYRGFLLPQKLKLLSQIAAATFEQGQYFFEQRVVEQYIGDYIQNLNNVPMDAEELQIESEAALKAIEAQHGLLAERARGIFSFSYLAFQEYFTARKIVASHNLEAFGQALSGLVNHITDPTGAKSSC
;
A
#
# COMPACT_ATOMS: atom_id res chain seq x y z
N MET A 1 -38.16 19.23 -47.73
CA MET A 1 -37.28 18.14 -48.20
C MET A 1 -35.83 18.54 -47.97
N VAL A 2 -35.15 17.93 -47.02
CA VAL A 2 -33.75 18.20 -46.75
C VAL A 2 -32.93 17.75 -47.94
N LYS A 3 -32.15 18.66 -48.55
CA LYS A 3 -31.26 18.31 -49.70
C LYS A 3 -30.26 17.26 -49.23
N ARG A 4 -30.28 16.08 -49.84
CA ARG A 4 -29.37 14.95 -49.53
C ARG A 4 -27.91 15.20 -49.95
N SER A 5 -27.65 16.26 -50.72
CA SER A 5 -26.32 16.63 -51.24
C SER A 5 -26.06 18.12 -51.07
N LEU A 6 -24.79 18.51 -50.89
CA LEU A 6 -24.28 19.88 -50.81
C LEU A 6 -23.29 20.13 -51.96
N GLU A 7 -23.17 21.40 -52.35
CA GLU A 7 -22.21 21.87 -53.37
C GLU A 7 -21.33 22.96 -52.75
N ALA A 8 -20.04 22.96 -53.06
CA ALA A 8 -19.15 24.02 -52.62
C ALA A 8 -19.30 25.28 -53.49
N SER A 9 -19.32 26.44 -52.88
CA SER A 9 -19.32 27.75 -53.55
C SER A 9 -17.98 28.02 -54.25
N LEU A 10 -17.93 28.95 -55.19
CA LEU A 10 -16.69 29.32 -55.86
C LEU A 10 -15.62 29.80 -54.89
N THR A 11 -16.00 30.60 -53.88
CA THR A 11 -15.13 31.05 -52.79
C THR A 11 -14.72 29.90 -51.86
N GLY A 12 -15.69 29.03 -51.52
CA GLY A 12 -15.45 27.85 -50.71
C GLY A 12 -14.48 26.86 -51.34
N ILE A 13 -14.57 26.65 -52.68
CA ILE A 13 -13.60 25.81 -53.41
C ILE A 13 -12.20 26.38 -53.33
N GLN A 14 -12.03 27.71 -53.44
CA GLN A 14 -10.72 28.33 -53.33
C GLN A 14 -10.12 28.19 -51.95
N GLU A 15 -10.91 28.36 -50.94
CA GLU A 15 -10.51 28.18 -49.55
C GLU A 15 -10.16 26.72 -49.24
N ALA A 16 -10.99 25.80 -49.66
CA ALA A 16 -10.74 24.37 -49.53
C ALA A 16 -9.45 23.93 -50.25
N LYS A 17 -9.18 24.44 -51.46
CA LYS A 17 -7.91 24.18 -52.18
C LYS A 17 -6.70 24.72 -51.42
N ARG A 18 -6.80 25.88 -50.78
CA ARG A 18 -5.73 26.46 -49.96
C ARG A 18 -5.47 25.61 -48.71
N ALA A 19 -6.53 25.16 -48.03
CA ALA A 19 -6.42 24.29 -46.87
C ALA A 19 -5.83 22.93 -47.22
N PHE A 20 -6.27 22.35 -48.35
CA PHE A 20 -5.74 21.11 -48.87
C PHE A 20 -4.25 21.19 -49.25
N ALA A 21 -3.85 22.30 -49.92
CA ALA A 21 -2.45 22.53 -50.27
C ALA A 21 -1.54 22.67 -49.03
N ARG A 22 -2.03 23.26 -47.92
CA ARG A 22 -1.27 23.34 -46.64
C ARG A 22 -1.00 21.98 -46.02
N LYS A 23 -1.91 21.00 -46.24
CA LYS A 23 -1.72 19.64 -45.71
C LYS A 23 -0.76 18.81 -46.56
N GLY A 24 -0.40 19.23 -47.77
CA GLY A 24 0.52 18.52 -48.65
C GLY A 24 0.01 17.15 -49.14
N TRP A 25 -1.29 16.92 -49.07
CA TRP A 25 -1.91 15.63 -49.41
C TRP A 25 -2.29 15.48 -50.86
N THR A 26 -2.42 14.22 -51.30
CA THR A 26 -3.07 13.88 -52.59
C THR A 26 -4.57 13.69 -52.35
N GLN A 27 -5.38 13.72 -53.44
CA GLN A 27 -6.81 13.43 -53.30
C GLN A 27 -7.10 12.01 -52.84
N ASP A 28 -6.19 11.08 -53.08
CA ASP A 28 -6.29 9.70 -52.60
C ASP A 28 -6.02 9.63 -51.07
N ASN A 29 -5.07 10.43 -50.54
CA ASN A 29 -4.87 10.56 -49.11
C ASN A 29 -6.10 11.14 -48.40
N LEU A 30 -6.69 12.21 -48.94
CA LEU A 30 -7.89 12.81 -48.39
C LEU A 30 -9.10 11.85 -48.48
N ALA A 31 -9.20 11.05 -49.53
CA ALA A 31 -10.25 10.04 -49.65
C ALA A 31 -10.11 8.92 -48.58
N ALA A 32 -8.87 8.53 -48.29
CA ALA A 32 -8.58 7.55 -47.24
C ALA A 32 -8.95 8.09 -45.84
N GLU A 33 -8.62 9.34 -45.53
CA GLU A 33 -8.94 9.99 -44.27
C GLU A 33 -10.46 10.15 -44.04
N VAL A 34 -11.23 10.40 -45.13
CA VAL A 34 -12.70 10.46 -45.12
C VAL A 34 -13.34 9.06 -45.23
N ASN A 35 -12.57 7.99 -45.16
CA ASN A 35 -13.04 6.60 -45.28
C ASN A 35 -13.79 6.29 -46.58
N LEU A 36 -13.41 6.91 -47.67
CA LEU A 36 -14.03 6.73 -48.99
C LEU A 36 -13.32 5.64 -49.82
N LYS A 37 -14.10 4.75 -50.43
CA LYS A 37 -13.57 3.71 -51.32
C LYS A 37 -12.94 4.23 -52.61
N THR A 38 -13.27 5.46 -53.02
CA THR A 38 -12.78 6.09 -54.24
C THR A 38 -12.59 7.59 -54.05
N ARG A 39 -11.71 8.23 -54.85
CA ARG A 39 -11.47 9.67 -54.85
C ARG A 39 -12.57 10.48 -55.55
N GLN A 40 -13.56 9.84 -56.14
CA GLN A 40 -14.59 10.53 -56.95
C GLN A 40 -15.39 11.60 -56.13
N PRO A 41 -15.79 11.36 -54.87
CA PRO A 41 -16.44 12.40 -54.06
C PRO A 41 -15.53 13.59 -53.77
N ILE A 42 -14.23 13.39 -53.56
CA ILE A 42 -13.25 14.45 -53.34
C ILE A 42 -13.10 15.32 -54.58
N TRP A 43 -12.99 14.68 -55.75
CA TRP A 43 -12.96 15.41 -57.02
C TRP A 43 -14.23 16.23 -57.24
N ARG A 44 -15.44 15.65 -56.97
CA ARG A 44 -16.72 16.39 -57.03
C ARG A 44 -16.73 17.61 -56.13
N PHE A 45 -16.26 17.47 -54.91
CA PHE A 45 -16.16 18.55 -53.93
C PHE A 45 -15.32 19.72 -54.48
N PHE A 46 -14.11 19.48 -54.91
CA PHE A 46 -13.23 20.50 -55.50
C PHE A 46 -13.65 21.04 -56.86
N SER A 47 -14.60 20.37 -57.53
CA SER A 47 -15.18 20.79 -58.82
C SER A 47 -16.53 21.50 -58.66
N GLY A 48 -17.00 21.74 -57.42
CA GLY A 48 -18.27 22.39 -57.15
C GLY A 48 -19.50 21.54 -57.54
N ARG A 49 -19.33 20.22 -57.63
CA ARG A 49 -20.43 19.30 -57.97
C ARG A 49 -21.06 18.74 -56.69
N PRO A 50 -22.35 18.33 -56.77
CA PRO A 50 -23.03 17.79 -55.61
C PRO A 50 -22.30 16.59 -55.00
N VAL A 51 -22.08 16.67 -53.67
CA VAL A 51 -21.52 15.59 -52.84
C VAL A 51 -22.54 15.26 -51.75
N GLU A 52 -22.62 14.01 -51.36
CA GLU A 52 -23.46 13.60 -50.24
C GLU A 52 -23.18 14.45 -49.03
N ARG A 53 -24.22 14.89 -48.32
CA ARG A 53 -24.13 15.87 -47.23
C ARG A 53 -23.14 15.44 -46.15
N HIS A 54 -23.18 14.18 -45.73
CA HIS A 54 -22.26 13.64 -44.71
C HIS A 54 -20.80 13.75 -45.19
N THR A 55 -20.52 13.26 -46.38
CA THR A 55 -19.17 13.30 -46.99
C THR A 55 -18.67 14.73 -47.18
N PHE A 56 -19.57 15.67 -47.56
CA PHE A 56 -19.22 17.08 -47.71
C PHE A 56 -18.75 17.69 -46.40
N ILE A 57 -19.48 17.41 -45.30
CA ILE A 57 -19.17 17.90 -43.94
C ILE A 57 -17.86 17.28 -43.46
N GLU A 58 -17.63 15.98 -43.65
CA GLU A 58 -16.39 15.30 -43.27
C GLU A 58 -15.16 15.84 -43.99
N ILE A 59 -15.26 16.10 -45.30
CA ILE A 59 -14.20 16.72 -46.08
C ILE A 59 -13.82 18.09 -45.49
N CYS A 60 -14.83 18.92 -45.17
CA CYS A 60 -14.60 20.22 -44.57
C CYS A 60 -13.96 20.10 -43.19
N LEU A 61 -14.40 19.15 -42.38
CA LEU A 61 -13.90 18.93 -41.03
C LEU A 61 -12.43 18.51 -41.03
N ILE A 62 -12.04 17.59 -41.89
CA ILE A 62 -10.65 17.15 -42.04
C ILE A 62 -9.75 18.26 -42.60
N LEU A 63 -10.30 19.15 -43.42
CA LEU A 63 -9.61 20.34 -43.91
C LEU A 63 -9.65 21.51 -42.92
N GLU A 64 -10.24 21.33 -41.74
CA GLU A 64 -10.40 22.37 -40.70
C GLU A 64 -11.18 23.60 -41.17
N LEU A 65 -12.22 23.36 -42.00
CA LEU A 65 -13.07 24.40 -42.63
C LEU A 65 -14.49 24.33 -42.09
N ASN A 66 -15.13 25.50 -41.97
CA ASN A 66 -16.56 25.58 -41.68
C ASN A 66 -17.38 25.25 -42.92
N TRP A 67 -18.00 24.08 -42.97
CA TRP A 67 -18.76 23.61 -44.15
C TRP A 67 -19.87 24.57 -44.60
N ARG A 68 -20.43 25.40 -43.68
CA ARG A 68 -21.46 26.38 -44.02
C ARG A 68 -20.92 27.55 -44.84
N GLU A 69 -19.69 27.95 -44.65
CA GLU A 69 -19.02 28.98 -45.42
C GLU A 69 -18.55 28.44 -46.78
N ILE A 70 -18.30 27.14 -46.83
CA ILE A 70 -17.88 26.45 -48.04
C ILE A 70 -19.07 26.13 -48.95
N ALA A 71 -20.25 25.83 -48.41
CA ALA A 71 -21.43 25.43 -49.16
C ALA A 71 -22.11 26.62 -49.89
N THR A 72 -22.62 26.40 -51.12
CA THR A 72 -23.32 27.43 -51.94
C THR A 72 -24.64 27.89 -51.31
N ASN A 73 -25.46 27.00 -50.76
CA ASN A 73 -26.74 27.27 -50.11
C ASN A 73 -26.91 26.30 -48.93
N PRO A 74 -26.37 26.61 -47.78
CA PRO A 74 -26.59 25.81 -46.60
C PRO A 74 -28.08 25.85 -46.21
N PRO A 75 -28.73 24.72 -45.86
CA PRO A 75 -30.13 24.68 -45.50
C PRO A 75 -30.41 25.55 -44.28
N ALA A 76 -31.43 26.45 -44.39
CA ALA A 76 -31.80 27.36 -43.32
C ALA A 76 -32.43 26.69 -42.09
N GLU A 77 -32.89 25.46 -42.21
CA GLU A 77 -33.49 24.67 -41.11
C GLU A 77 -32.54 24.31 -39.96
N PHE A 78 -31.27 24.66 -40.09
CA PHE A 78 -30.25 24.50 -39.05
C PHE A 78 -29.78 25.83 -38.46
N LEU A 79 -30.61 26.87 -38.52
CA LEU A 79 -30.49 28.05 -37.66
C LEU A 79 -31.06 27.83 -36.22
N GLY A 80 -31.56 26.63 -35.93
CA GLY A 80 -31.55 26.13 -34.59
C GLY A 80 -30.11 25.88 -34.22
N ILE A 81 -29.57 26.79 -33.50
CA ILE A 81 -28.37 26.76 -32.75
C ILE A 81 -28.35 25.45 -31.93
N GLU A 82 -28.00 24.31 -32.52
CA GLU A 82 -26.98 23.54 -31.84
C GLU A 82 -25.67 24.22 -32.27
N GLU A 83 -25.31 25.32 -31.58
CA GLU A 83 -23.96 25.47 -31.17
C GLU A 83 -23.51 24.03 -30.96
N TYR A 84 -22.50 23.53 -31.70
CA TYR A 84 -21.60 22.58 -31.07
C TYR A 84 -21.12 23.39 -29.88
N ALA A 85 -21.83 23.28 -28.76
CA ALA A 85 -21.36 23.66 -27.47
C ALA A 85 -20.02 22.98 -27.42
N GLN A 86 -18.97 23.75 -27.41
CA GLN A 86 -17.68 23.27 -26.93
C GLN A 86 -18.08 22.47 -25.71
N PRO A 87 -17.75 21.16 -25.65
CA PRO A 87 -18.27 20.29 -24.59
C PRO A 87 -18.16 21.12 -23.33
N PRO A 88 -19.26 21.39 -22.61
CA PRO A 88 -19.36 22.51 -21.69
C PRO A 88 -18.07 22.49 -20.90
N VAL A 89 -17.33 23.61 -20.91
CA VAL A 89 -16.01 23.64 -20.27
C VAL A 89 -16.32 23.23 -18.85
N VAL A 90 -16.10 21.94 -18.59
CA VAL A 90 -16.45 21.34 -17.32
C VAL A 90 -15.54 22.08 -16.35
N ASP A 91 -16.14 22.91 -15.52
CA ASP A 91 -15.43 23.58 -14.44
C ASP A 91 -14.94 22.46 -13.51
N ILE A 92 -13.69 22.05 -13.74
CA ILE A 92 -13.09 20.92 -13.05
C ILE A 92 -13.09 21.12 -11.54
N ASP A 93 -12.89 22.36 -11.08
CA ASP A 93 -12.86 22.64 -9.64
C ASP A 93 -14.28 22.49 -9.02
N LYS A 94 -15.32 22.90 -9.72
CA LYS A 94 -16.71 22.62 -9.31
C LYS A 94 -17.02 21.13 -9.35
N LEU A 95 -16.52 20.42 -10.36
CA LEU A 95 -16.70 18.97 -10.46
C LEU A 95 -16.03 18.25 -9.27
N VAL A 96 -14.80 18.62 -8.94
CA VAL A 96 -14.09 18.10 -7.75
C VAL A 96 -14.91 18.32 -6.49
N GLN A 97 -15.40 19.54 -6.23
CA GLN A 97 -16.18 19.85 -5.05
C GLN A 97 -17.50 19.06 -4.99
N LYS A 98 -18.18 18.93 -6.13
CA LYS A 98 -19.41 18.14 -6.23
C LYS A 98 -19.16 16.66 -5.90
N VAL A 99 -18.16 16.07 -6.52
CA VAL A 99 -17.81 14.65 -6.29
C VAL A 99 -17.39 14.42 -4.85
N ARG A 100 -16.59 15.31 -4.28
CA ARG A 100 -16.16 15.22 -2.86
C ARG A 100 -17.35 15.27 -1.92
N SER A 101 -18.29 16.21 -2.13
CA SER A 101 -19.49 16.30 -1.28
C SER A 101 -20.36 15.05 -1.35
N GLN A 102 -20.48 14.43 -2.54
CA GLN A 102 -21.25 13.20 -2.72
C GLN A 102 -20.55 11.97 -2.09
N ARG A 103 -19.23 11.94 -2.04
CA ARG A 103 -18.45 10.83 -1.49
C ARG A 103 -18.01 11.05 -0.04
N PHE A 104 -18.33 12.21 0.54
CA PHE A 104 -17.84 12.61 1.86
C PHE A 104 -18.10 11.56 2.93
N GLU A 105 -19.37 11.18 3.11
CA GLU A 105 -19.78 10.19 4.12
C GLU A 105 -19.17 8.82 3.87
N LYS A 106 -19.06 8.39 2.61
CA LYS A 106 -18.44 7.10 2.26
C LYS A 106 -16.96 7.05 2.65
N ILE A 107 -16.21 8.11 2.39
CA ILE A 107 -14.80 8.20 2.78
C ILE A 107 -14.67 8.28 4.31
N GLN A 108 -15.56 9.00 4.99
CA GLN A 108 -15.59 9.04 6.46
C GLN A 108 -15.87 7.66 7.07
N ASP A 109 -16.82 6.92 6.51
CA ASP A 109 -17.12 5.56 6.97
C ASP A 109 -15.95 4.60 6.71
N GLN A 110 -15.36 4.66 5.52
CA GLN A 110 -14.28 3.77 5.11
C GLN A 110 -12.94 4.04 5.81
N CYS A 111 -12.59 5.30 6.05
CA CYS A 111 -11.26 5.72 6.48
C CYS A 111 -11.25 6.47 7.82
N GLY A 112 -12.38 7.03 8.26
CA GLY A 112 -12.42 7.94 9.41
C GLY A 112 -12.39 7.27 10.77
N ILE A 113 -12.57 5.95 10.81
CA ILE A 113 -12.72 5.17 12.03
C ILE A 113 -11.68 4.08 12.09
N LEU A 114 -10.95 4.00 13.20
CA LEU A 114 -10.02 2.92 13.48
C LEU A 114 -10.65 1.93 14.47
N GLN A 115 -10.68 0.66 14.06
CA GLN A 115 -10.92 -0.44 14.99
C GLN A 115 -9.58 -0.83 15.62
N LEU A 116 -9.37 -0.40 16.84
CA LEU A 116 -8.20 -0.81 17.61
C LEU A 116 -8.47 -2.17 18.25
N LEU A 117 -7.46 -3.03 18.21
CA LEU A 117 -7.53 -4.34 18.85
C LEU A 117 -7.87 -4.16 20.33
N ASP A 118 -8.81 -4.97 20.83
CA ASP A 118 -9.32 -4.97 22.22
C ASP A 118 -10.03 -3.68 22.68
N ILE A 119 -10.28 -2.70 21.80
CA ILE A 119 -11.18 -1.58 22.08
C ILE A 119 -12.53 -1.87 21.43
N SER A 120 -13.54 -2.12 22.26
CA SER A 120 -14.92 -2.42 21.80
C SER A 120 -15.62 -1.21 21.12
N ARG A 121 -14.94 -0.08 20.97
CA ARG A 121 -15.48 1.15 20.41
C ARG A 121 -14.61 1.66 19.28
N PRO A 122 -15.22 2.05 18.16
CA PRO A 122 -14.51 2.72 17.10
C PRO A 122 -13.95 4.07 17.59
N VAL A 123 -12.69 4.37 17.23
CA VAL A 123 -11.99 5.62 17.56
C VAL A 123 -11.81 6.41 16.27
N ALA A 124 -12.10 7.72 16.30
CA ALA A 124 -11.85 8.57 15.15
C ALA A 124 -10.33 8.62 14.85
N ILE A 125 -9.98 8.58 13.57
CA ILE A 125 -8.56 8.57 13.18
C ILE A 125 -7.83 9.82 13.67
N ASP A 126 -8.46 10.98 13.64
CA ASP A 126 -7.90 12.26 14.08
C ASP A 126 -7.58 12.28 15.59
N ASP A 127 -8.29 11.47 16.37
CA ASP A 127 -8.12 11.38 17.81
C ASP A 127 -6.87 10.61 18.23
N ILE A 128 -6.35 9.73 17.37
CA ILE A 128 -5.23 8.84 17.75
C ILE A 128 -4.05 8.89 16.78
N TYR A 129 -4.28 9.28 15.53
CA TYR A 129 -3.22 9.29 14.52
C TYR A 129 -2.11 10.29 14.86
N ILE A 130 -0.87 9.86 14.67
CA ILE A 130 0.34 10.68 14.69
C ILE A 130 0.96 10.57 13.30
N ASP A 131 1.32 11.71 12.70
CA ASP A 131 1.95 11.69 11.39
C ASP A 131 3.24 10.88 11.43
N VAL A 132 3.36 9.97 10.46
CA VAL A 132 4.53 9.09 10.36
C VAL A 132 5.68 9.85 9.73
N ASN A 133 6.90 9.51 10.12
CA ASN A 133 8.08 9.94 9.40
C ASN A 133 8.44 8.92 8.32
N ILE A 134 9.02 9.40 7.26
CA ILE A 134 9.43 8.63 6.07
C ILE A 134 10.95 8.72 5.93
N LEU A 135 11.57 7.58 5.68
CA LEU A 135 12.95 7.43 5.24
C LEU A 135 12.96 7.43 3.71
N GLU A 136 13.68 8.35 3.10
CA GLU A 136 13.85 8.41 1.64
C GLU A 136 14.86 7.37 1.15
N GLU A 137 15.82 6.99 1.99
CA GLU A 137 16.71 5.86 1.76
C GLU A 137 16.16 4.64 2.51
N ILE A 138 16.00 3.54 1.79
CA ILE A 138 15.42 2.32 2.36
C ILE A 138 16.54 1.58 3.09
N ALA A 139 16.58 1.72 4.41
CA ALA A 139 17.58 1.06 5.26
C ALA A 139 17.56 -0.47 5.10
N SER A 140 16.39 -1.06 4.88
CA SER A 140 16.21 -2.49 4.62
C SER A 140 16.74 -2.97 3.26
N LEU A 141 17.11 -2.06 2.34
CA LEU A 141 17.70 -2.38 1.03
C LEU A 141 19.22 -2.23 1.00
N GLN A 142 19.85 -1.76 2.06
CA GLN A 142 21.31 -1.80 2.17
C GLN A 142 21.73 -3.26 2.28
N TYR A 143 22.16 -3.84 1.16
CA TYR A 143 22.75 -5.17 1.12
C TYR A 143 24.12 -5.10 1.80
N LEU A 144 24.13 -5.32 3.11
CA LEU A 144 25.37 -5.57 3.84
C LEU A 144 25.91 -6.94 3.44
N GLU A 145 27.21 -7.05 3.33
CA GLU A 145 27.85 -8.35 3.20
C GLU A 145 27.70 -9.14 4.50
N ILE A 146 27.72 -10.48 4.42
CA ILE A 146 27.62 -11.36 5.59
C ILE A 146 28.67 -11.00 6.65
N SER A 147 29.86 -10.57 6.21
CA SER A 147 30.94 -10.08 7.07
C SER A 147 30.56 -8.87 7.91
N ASP A 148 29.76 -7.96 7.36
CA ASP A 148 29.33 -6.75 8.07
C ASP A 148 28.28 -7.10 9.14
N LEU A 149 27.38 -8.03 8.80
CA LEU A 149 26.36 -8.53 9.73
C LEU A 149 26.96 -9.32 10.90
N GLN A 150 28.02 -10.10 10.66
CA GLN A 150 28.70 -10.88 11.71
C GLN A 150 29.45 -10.00 12.72
N ASN A 151 29.83 -8.78 12.32
CA ASN A 151 30.54 -7.82 13.17
C ASN A 151 29.60 -6.84 13.90
N LEU A 152 28.29 -6.94 13.69
CA LEU A 152 27.29 -6.08 14.35
C LEU A 152 27.25 -6.37 15.87
N ASP A 153 27.34 -5.30 16.68
CA ASP A 153 27.11 -5.40 18.12
C ASP A 153 25.65 -5.84 18.37
N PRO A 154 25.41 -6.90 19.17
CA PRO A 154 24.05 -7.30 19.52
C PRO A 154 23.17 -6.18 20.09
N LYS A 155 23.76 -5.15 20.70
CA LYS A 155 23.04 -3.96 21.17
C LYS A 155 22.54 -3.07 20.02
N GLU A 156 23.20 -3.11 18.88
CA GLU A 156 22.81 -2.38 17.67
C GLU A 156 21.88 -3.20 16.79
N PHE A 157 21.77 -4.51 17.06
CA PHE A 157 20.96 -5.44 16.28
C PHE A 157 19.48 -5.01 16.18
N ASP A 158 18.89 -4.61 17.28
CA ASP A 158 17.49 -4.18 17.31
C ASP A 158 17.29 -2.83 16.61
N ARG A 159 18.35 -2.03 16.49
CA ARG A 159 18.39 -0.79 15.70
C ARG A 159 18.67 -1.06 14.23
N PHE A 160 19.30 -2.20 13.91
CA PHE A 160 19.64 -2.56 12.54
C PHE A 160 18.36 -2.70 11.69
N GLY A 161 18.29 -1.96 10.59
CA GLY A 161 17.10 -1.89 9.74
C GLY A 161 15.94 -1.07 10.32
N LEU A 162 16.19 -0.29 11.40
CA LEU A 162 15.27 0.76 11.86
C LEU A 162 15.70 2.15 11.38
N GLY A 163 16.79 2.24 10.59
CA GLY A 163 17.44 3.50 10.24
C GLY A 163 18.24 4.08 11.43
N GLU A 164 19.38 4.66 11.18
CA GLU A 164 20.07 5.46 12.18
C GLU A 164 19.25 6.71 12.48
N ALA A 165 19.31 7.22 13.71
CA ALA A 165 18.61 8.44 14.11
C ALA A 165 19.04 9.68 13.30
N ASP A 166 20.16 9.58 12.57
CA ASP A 166 20.74 10.63 11.72
C ASP A 166 20.28 10.56 10.26
N GLU A 167 19.51 9.53 9.84
CA GLU A 167 18.92 9.50 8.49
C GLU A 167 17.86 10.60 8.36
N LYS A 168 17.91 11.32 7.25
CA LYS A 168 17.01 12.43 6.97
C LYS A 168 15.57 11.94 6.86
N GLN A 169 14.84 12.11 7.95
CA GLN A 169 13.42 11.83 8.02
C GLN A 169 12.60 13.02 7.58
N ILE A 170 11.53 12.79 6.82
CA ILE A 170 10.56 13.80 6.45
C ILE A 170 9.15 13.36 6.90
N PRO A 171 8.24 14.28 7.24
CA PRO A 171 6.84 13.95 7.53
C PRO A 171 6.21 13.20 6.34
N GLY A 172 5.36 12.21 6.64
CA GLY A 172 4.70 11.40 5.61
C GLY A 172 3.87 12.22 4.63
N THR A 173 3.15 13.22 5.13
CA THR A 173 2.39 14.16 4.30
C THR A 173 3.29 14.94 3.34
N GLN A 174 4.46 15.40 3.78
CA GLN A 174 5.44 16.08 2.94
C GLN A 174 6.02 15.16 1.85
N ALA A 175 6.24 13.87 2.16
CA ALA A 175 6.67 12.90 1.16
C ALA A 175 5.62 12.74 0.04
N VAL A 176 4.34 12.69 0.40
CA VAL A 176 3.24 12.60 -0.58
C VAL A 176 3.15 13.87 -1.44
N GLU A 177 3.38 15.06 -0.89
CA GLU A 177 3.44 16.30 -1.69
C GLU A 177 4.61 16.31 -2.68
N ARG A 178 5.75 15.75 -2.27
CA ARG A 178 7.00 15.74 -3.05
C ARG A 178 6.98 14.76 -4.21
N TYR A 179 6.36 13.59 -4.02
CA TYR A 179 6.38 12.49 -4.98
C TYR A 179 4.98 12.19 -5.52
N SER A 180 4.79 12.32 -6.82
CA SER A 180 3.50 12.02 -7.47
C SER A 180 3.13 10.54 -7.45
N LYS A 181 4.13 9.65 -7.37
CA LYS A 181 3.94 8.20 -7.30
C LYS A 181 4.83 7.64 -6.20
N LEU A 182 4.22 7.24 -5.09
CA LEU A 182 4.90 6.80 -3.89
C LEU A 182 4.53 5.36 -3.56
N ARG A 183 5.53 4.51 -3.29
CA ARG A 183 5.33 3.20 -2.68
C ARG A 183 5.88 3.20 -1.27
N VAL A 184 4.98 3.13 -0.30
CA VAL A 184 5.28 3.19 1.12
C VAL A 184 5.52 1.78 1.64
N LEU A 185 6.74 1.51 2.02
CA LEU A 185 7.18 0.25 2.59
C LEU A 185 7.16 0.32 4.11
N GLY A 186 7.10 -0.83 4.76
CA GLY A 186 7.26 -0.92 6.21
C GLY A 186 6.84 -2.25 6.78
N LYS A 187 7.36 -2.56 7.97
CA LYS A 187 7.07 -3.77 8.73
C LYS A 187 5.57 -3.87 9.09
N PRO A 188 5.06 -5.06 9.44
CA PRO A 188 3.72 -5.18 10.01
C PRO A 188 3.55 -4.28 11.24
N GLY A 189 2.38 -3.64 11.38
CA GLY A 189 2.05 -2.81 12.53
C GLY A 189 2.68 -1.41 12.59
N VAL A 190 3.44 -0.97 11.55
CA VAL A 190 4.02 0.38 11.51
C VAL A 190 3.02 1.47 11.09
N GLY A 191 1.79 1.11 10.71
CA GLY A 191 0.73 2.09 10.42
C GLY A 191 0.54 2.44 8.95
N LYS A 192 1.00 1.63 7.98
CA LYS A 192 0.83 1.89 6.53
C LYS A 192 -0.62 2.18 6.11
N THR A 193 -1.53 1.30 6.45
CA THR A 193 -2.97 1.45 6.17
C THR A 193 -3.53 2.71 6.84
N THR A 194 -3.18 2.92 8.11
CA THR A 194 -3.63 4.09 8.89
C THR A 194 -3.12 5.40 8.27
N PHE A 195 -1.90 5.40 7.74
CA PHE A 195 -1.37 6.53 7.00
C PHE A 195 -2.19 6.86 5.75
N LEU A 196 -2.52 5.85 4.92
CA LEU A 196 -3.37 6.08 3.75
C LEU A 196 -4.77 6.53 4.13
N GLN A 197 -5.37 5.94 5.17
CA GLN A 197 -6.67 6.36 5.69
C GLN A 197 -6.63 7.82 6.15
N TYR A 198 -5.58 8.21 6.87
CA TYR A 198 -5.38 9.59 7.29
C TYR A 198 -5.28 10.55 6.11
N LEU A 199 -4.49 10.22 5.08
CA LEU A 199 -4.41 11.02 3.85
C LEU A 199 -5.79 11.18 3.18
N ALA A 200 -6.58 10.10 3.12
CA ALA A 200 -7.93 10.15 2.58
C ALA A 200 -8.82 11.13 3.35
N ILE A 201 -8.79 11.07 4.69
CA ILE A 201 -9.58 11.94 5.57
C ILE A 201 -9.12 13.39 5.47
N GLN A 202 -7.81 13.67 5.53
CA GLN A 202 -7.28 15.03 5.40
C GLN A 202 -7.61 15.64 4.01
N CYS A 203 -7.52 14.84 2.95
CA CYS A 203 -7.98 15.26 1.63
C CYS A 203 -9.49 15.52 1.65
N ASN A 204 -10.31 14.64 2.23
CA ASN A 204 -11.75 14.76 2.32
C ASN A 204 -12.20 16.03 3.09
N GLN A 205 -11.45 16.40 4.12
CA GLN A 205 -11.68 17.58 4.97
C GLN A 205 -11.09 18.89 4.40
N ASN A 206 -10.49 18.89 3.22
CA ASN A 206 -9.76 20.02 2.60
C ASN A 206 -8.47 20.46 3.33
N ALA A 207 -7.97 19.69 4.26
CA ALA A 207 -6.73 19.98 4.97
C ALA A 207 -5.48 19.58 4.18
N PHE A 208 -5.61 18.66 3.22
CA PHE A 208 -4.55 18.16 2.36
C PHE A 208 -5.06 18.00 0.93
N THR A 209 -4.27 18.40 -0.08
CA THR A 209 -4.59 18.30 -1.52
C THR A 209 -6.05 18.63 -1.86
N ALA A 210 -6.53 19.80 -1.39
CA ALA A 210 -7.93 20.23 -1.48
C ALA A 210 -8.52 20.28 -2.91
N ASN A 211 -7.66 20.25 -3.92
CA ASN A 211 -8.01 20.25 -5.34
C ASN A 211 -8.14 18.85 -5.95
N GLN A 212 -8.02 17.78 -5.14
CA GLN A 212 -8.11 16.39 -5.58
C GLN A 212 -9.29 15.67 -4.91
N VAL A 213 -9.72 14.58 -5.53
CA VAL A 213 -10.71 13.64 -4.99
C VAL A 213 -9.97 12.44 -4.42
N PRO A 214 -10.12 12.10 -3.12
CA PRO A 214 -9.51 10.91 -2.56
C PRO A 214 -10.26 9.66 -3.00
N ILE A 215 -9.52 8.64 -3.41
CA ILE A 215 -10.03 7.31 -3.73
C ILE A 215 -9.18 6.30 -2.99
N PHE A 216 -9.77 5.61 -2.02
CA PHE A 216 -9.11 4.58 -1.23
C PHE A 216 -9.54 3.20 -1.71
N ILE A 217 -8.57 2.35 -2.05
CA ILE A 217 -8.79 1.00 -2.57
C ILE A 217 -7.95 0.01 -1.76
N THR A 218 -8.61 -0.97 -1.13
CA THR A 218 -7.95 -2.15 -0.61
C THR A 218 -7.70 -3.11 -1.76
N LEU A 219 -6.45 -3.37 -2.09
CA LEU A 219 -6.07 -4.15 -3.28
C LEU A 219 -6.52 -5.61 -3.19
N LYS A 220 -6.68 -6.15 -1.99
CA LYS A 220 -7.30 -7.45 -1.77
C LYS A 220 -8.73 -7.48 -2.34
N ASN A 221 -9.59 -6.52 -1.93
CA ASN A 221 -10.98 -6.47 -2.40
C ASN A 221 -11.06 -6.26 -3.92
N PHE A 222 -10.18 -5.40 -4.46
CA PHE A 222 -10.06 -5.23 -5.90
C PHE A 222 -9.72 -6.55 -6.62
N ALA A 223 -8.77 -7.32 -6.09
CA ALA A 223 -8.37 -8.60 -6.68
C ALA A 223 -9.51 -9.64 -6.62
N GLU A 224 -10.19 -9.76 -5.47
CA GLU A 224 -11.32 -10.68 -5.29
C GLU A 224 -12.47 -10.36 -6.24
N GLU A 225 -12.88 -9.10 -6.35
CA GLU A 225 -13.94 -8.68 -7.26
C GLU A 225 -13.54 -8.86 -8.73
N SER A 226 -12.26 -8.62 -9.06
CA SER A 226 -11.73 -8.84 -10.40
C SER A 226 -11.77 -10.30 -10.85
N ILE A 227 -11.65 -11.25 -9.92
CA ILE A 227 -11.83 -12.68 -10.21
C ILE A 227 -13.29 -12.98 -10.55
N VAL A 228 -14.22 -12.49 -9.73
CA VAL A 228 -15.66 -12.72 -9.93
C VAL A 228 -16.12 -12.15 -11.28
N THR A 229 -15.62 -10.96 -11.64
CA THR A 229 -15.96 -10.28 -12.90
C THR A 229 -15.11 -10.75 -14.08
N ASN A 230 -14.07 -11.56 -13.82
CA ASN A 230 -13.03 -11.96 -14.79
C ASN A 230 -12.37 -10.77 -15.51
N GLU A 231 -12.25 -9.63 -14.82
CA GLU A 231 -11.68 -8.42 -15.40
C GLU A 231 -10.90 -7.59 -14.37
N PHE A 232 -9.58 -7.50 -14.56
CA PHE A 232 -8.70 -6.65 -13.75
C PHE A 232 -8.67 -5.23 -14.35
N SER A 233 -9.59 -4.36 -13.90
CA SER A 233 -9.69 -2.97 -14.35
C SER A 233 -9.97 -2.03 -13.19
N LEU A 234 -8.97 -1.23 -12.80
CA LEU A 234 -9.11 -0.20 -11.76
C LEU A 234 -10.16 0.85 -12.15
N LEU A 235 -10.24 1.21 -13.44
CA LEU A 235 -11.24 2.18 -13.90
C LEU A 235 -12.66 1.69 -13.66
N LYS A 236 -12.94 0.42 -13.98
CA LYS A 236 -14.27 -0.17 -13.74
C LYS A 236 -14.58 -0.29 -12.26
N TYR A 237 -13.62 -0.76 -11.47
CA TYR A 237 -13.76 -0.85 -10.02
C TYR A 237 -14.09 0.51 -9.41
N ILE A 238 -13.34 1.56 -9.74
CA ILE A 238 -13.59 2.92 -9.29
C ILE A 238 -14.96 3.43 -9.77
N SER A 239 -15.33 3.14 -11.02
CA SER A 239 -16.64 3.53 -11.57
C SER A 239 -17.80 2.90 -10.80
N GLN A 240 -17.67 1.62 -10.43
CA GLN A 240 -18.62 0.92 -9.56
C GLN A 240 -18.73 1.58 -8.18
N GLU A 241 -17.60 1.91 -7.58
CA GLU A 241 -17.52 2.65 -6.32
C GLU A 241 -18.17 4.04 -6.40
N PHE A 242 -18.08 4.72 -7.54
CA PHE A 242 -18.74 6.00 -7.77
C PHE A 242 -20.26 5.84 -7.90
N LEU A 243 -20.71 4.79 -8.59
CA LEU A 243 -22.15 4.45 -8.69
C LEU A 243 -22.79 4.28 -7.30
N THR A 244 -22.12 3.58 -6.36
CA THR A 244 -22.63 3.40 -5.00
C THR A 244 -22.70 4.70 -4.21
N SER A 245 -21.97 5.74 -4.62
CA SER A 245 -22.02 7.10 -4.05
C SER A 245 -23.00 8.03 -4.79
N GLY A 246 -23.86 7.51 -5.68
CA GLY A 246 -24.85 8.28 -6.43
C GLY A 246 -24.28 9.04 -7.64
N ILE A 247 -23.05 8.71 -8.08
CA ILE A 247 -22.42 9.30 -9.28
C ILE A 247 -22.59 8.31 -10.42
N SER A 248 -23.66 8.45 -11.19
CA SER A 248 -24.02 7.49 -12.25
C SER A 248 -23.41 7.79 -13.62
N ASP A 249 -22.78 8.94 -13.80
CA ASP A 249 -22.13 9.31 -15.07
C ASP A 249 -20.68 8.78 -15.08
N PRO A 250 -20.37 7.76 -15.94
CA PRO A 250 -19.03 7.19 -16.01
C PRO A 250 -17.96 8.17 -16.50
N SER A 251 -18.37 9.23 -17.24
CA SER A 251 -17.43 10.23 -17.77
C SER A 251 -16.82 11.10 -16.68
N VAL A 252 -17.45 11.20 -15.51
CA VAL A 252 -16.98 11.99 -14.36
C VAL A 252 -15.62 11.52 -13.89
N ILE A 253 -15.45 10.21 -13.69
CA ILE A 253 -14.16 9.69 -13.20
C ILE A 253 -13.07 9.84 -14.25
N GLU A 254 -13.35 9.57 -15.52
CA GLU A 254 -12.35 9.75 -16.59
C GLU A 254 -11.95 11.22 -16.75
N THR A 255 -12.91 12.15 -16.59
CA THR A 255 -12.66 13.60 -16.60
C THR A 255 -11.72 14.00 -15.45
N LEU A 256 -11.98 13.54 -14.22
CA LEU A 256 -11.15 13.83 -13.05
C LEU A 256 -9.74 13.23 -13.21
N LEU A 257 -9.64 11.99 -13.67
CA LEU A 257 -8.36 11.31 -13.90
C LEU A 257 -7.55 11.99 -15.01
N SER A 258 -8.20 12.39 -16.11
CA SER A 258 -7.55 13.11 -17.21
C SER A 258 -7.08 14.50 -16.82
N ALA A 259 -7.79 15.14 -15.90
CA ALA A 259 -7.44 16.44 -15.34
C ALA A 259 -6.39 16.38 -14.20
N GLY A 260 -5.94 15.19 -13.77
CA GLY A 260 -4.99 15.05 -12.67
C GLY A 260 -5.57 15.41 -11.30
N ARG A 261 -6.87 15.22 -11.11
CA ARG A 261 -7.60 15.65 -9.90
C ARG A 261 -7.94 14.50 -8.94
N VAL A 262 -7.14 13.43 -8.96
CA VAL A 262 -7.36 12.27 -8.11
C VAL A 262 -6.13 11.99 -7.24
N LEU A 263 -6.37 11.76 -5.95
CA LEU A 263 -5.44 11.15 -5.01
C LEU A 263 -5.84 9.67 -4.86
N LEU A 264 -5.10 8.77 -5.52
CA LEU A 264 -5.37 7.33 -5.49
C LEU A 264 -4.51 6.65 -4.42
N LEU A 265 -5.18 6.05 -3.44
CA LEU A 265 -4.59 5.39 -2.28
C LEU A 265 -4.83 3.88 -2.40
N LEU A 266 -3.77 3.13 -2.65
CA LEU A 266 -3.77 1.69 -2.93
C LEU A 266 -3.19 0.93 -1.74
N ASP A 267 -4.03 0.36 -0.90
CA ASP A 267 -3.59 -0.32 0.32
C ASP A 267 -3.39 -1.81 0.13
N GLY A 268 -2.27 -2.34 0.63
CA GLY A 268 -2.05 -3.75 0.80
C GLY A 268 -1.63 -4.52 -0.46
N MET A 269 -0.59 -4.09 -1.20
CA MET A 269 -0.05 -4.84 -2.35
C MET A 269 0.36 -6.28 -1.98
N ASP A 270 0.84 -6.48 -0.76
CA ASP A 270 1.26 -7.77 -0.22
C ASP A 270 0.09 -8.65 0.26
N GLU A 271 -1.11 -8.09 0.32
CA GLU A 271 -2.32 -8.81 0.75
C GLU A 271 -3.05 -9.50 -0.42
N VAL A 272 -2.62 -9.22 -1.64
CA VAL A 272 -3.12 -9.88 -2.86
C VAL A 272 -2.54 -11.29 -2.96
N LEU A 273 -3.39 -12.29 -3.22
CA LEU A 273 -2.95 -13.68 -3.42
C LEU A 273 -1.93 -13.78 -4.56
N HIS A 274 -0.95 -14.66 -4.41
CA HIS A 274 0.18 -14.78 -5.35
C HIS A 274 -0.27 -14.98 -6.80
N GLN A 275 -1.33 -15.74 -7.03
CA GLN A 275 -1.87 -16.02 -8.37
C GLN A 275 -2.38 -14.75 -9.08
N GLN A 276 -2.87 -13.75 -8.34
CA GLN A 276 -3.42 -12.51 -8.88
C GLN A 276 -2.42 -11.34 -8.86
N SER A 277 -1.34 -11.46 -8.10
CA SER A 277 -0.37 -10.37 -7.88
C SER A 277 0.16 -9.78 -9.19
N ASN A 278 0.48 -10.61 -10.18
CA ASN A 278 0.98 -10.15 -11.47
C ASN A 278 -0.08 -9.36 -12.27
N ALA A 279 -1.36 -9.77 -12.22
CA ALA A 279 -2.45 -9.09 -12.90
C ALA A 279 -2.72 -7.72 -12.26
N VAL A 280 -2.78 -7.68 -10.92
CA VAL A 280 -2.96 -6.44 -10.15
C VAL A 280 -1.80 -5.46 -10.38
N LEU A 281 -0.55 -5.92 -10.31
CA LEU A 281 0.63 -5.08 -10.59
C LEU A 281 0.65 -4.52 -12.01
N SER A 282 0.28 -5.35 -12.99
CA SER A 282 0.21 -4.93 -14.40
C SER A 282 -0.88 -3.88 -14.60
N GLU A 283 -2.02 -4.02 -13.91
CA GLU A 283 -3.09 -3.03 -13.96
C GLU A 283 -2.69 -1.72 -13.28
N ILE A 284 -2.13 -1.74 -12.08
CA ILE A 284 -1.65 -0.54 -11.39
C ILE A 284 -0.64 0.21 -12.27
N ARG A 285 0.30 -0.52 -12.89
CA ARG A 285 1.29 0.09 -13.78
C ARG A 285 0.61 0.76 -14.98
N ARG A 286 -0.23 0.02 -15.71
CA ARG A 286 -0.96 0.54 -16.89
C ARG A 286 -1.82 1.76 -16.53
N PHE A 287 -2.54 1.68 -15.41
CA PHE A 287 -3.39 2.76 -14.94
C PHE A 287 -2.60 4.01 -14.56
N SER A 288 -1.50 3.85 -13.82
CA SER A 288 -0.65 4.96 -13.39
C SER A 288 0.17 5.57 -14.55
N GLU A 289 0.45 4.82 -15.62
CA GLU A 289 1.05 5.33 -16.83
C GLU A 289 0.04 6.14 -17.65
N LYS A 290 -1.20 5.61 -17.81
CA LYS A 290 -2.28 6.31 -18.54
C LYS A 290 -2.67 7.63 -17.88
N TYR A 291 -2.82 7.63 -16.56
CA TYR A 291 -3.29 8.79 -15.78
C TYR A 291 -2.17 9.41 -14.93
N HIS A 292 -1.00 9.59 -15.54
CA HIS A 292 0.26 9.95 -14.87
C HIS A 292 0.25 11.30 -14.14
N THR A 293 -0.70 12.18 -14.43
CA THR A 293 -0.85 13.50 -13.79
C THR A 293 -1.50 13.44 -12.41
N ASN A 294 -2.05 12.28 -12.03
CA ASN A 294 -2.65 12.07 -10.71
C ASN A 294 -1.59 11.67 -9.68
N GLN A 295 -2.00 11.72 -8.42
CA GLN A 295 -1.18 11.31 -7.30
C GLN A 295 -1.51 9.88 -6.89
N PHE A 296 -0.48 9.06 -6.69
CA PHE A 296 -0.60 7.65 -6.35
C PHE A 296 0.21 7.35 -5.10
N VAL A 297 -0.41 6.75 -4.11
CA VAL A 297 0.28 6.21 -2.94
C VAL A 297 -0.11 4.75 -2.76
N ALA A 298 0.86 3.86 -2.84
CA ALA A 298 0.64 2.42 -2.66
C ALA A 298 1.38 1.93 -1.42
N THR A 299 0.80 1.00 -0.66
CA THR A 299 1.46 0.38 0.48
C THR A 299 1.89 -1.05 0.18
N CYS A 300 3.03 -1.44 0.72
CA CYS A 300 3.54 -2.80 0.65
C CYS A 300 4.38 -3.12 1.90
N ARG A 301 4.46 -4.39 2.29
CA ARG A 301 5.43 -4.81 3.31
C ARG A 301 6.84 -4.82 2.72
N THR A 302 7.82 -4.46 3.54
CA THR A 302 9.23 -4.40 3.15
C THR A 302 9.76 -5.74 2.64
N ALA A 303 9.30 -6.84 3.22
CA ALA A 303 9.68 -8.21 2.86
C ALA A 303 9.30 -8.62 1.42
N VAL A 304 8.34 -7.95 0.78
CA VAL A 304 7.84 -8.31 -0.55
C VAL A 304 8.48 -7.43 -1.64
N GLN A 305 9.82 -7.43 -1.70
CA GLN A 305 10.57 -6.59 -2.65
C GLN A 305 10.34 -6.91 -4.13
N LYS A 306 9.91 -8.13 -4.46
CA LYS A 306 9.63 -8.56 -5.86
C LYS A 306 8.48 -7.76 -6.50
N LEU A 307 7.62 -7.12 -5.70
CA LEU A 307 6.48 -6.32 -6.16
C LEU A 307 6.88 -4.88 -6.50
N ARG A 308 7.93 -4.67 -7.32
CA ARG A 308 8.33 -3.31 -7.74
C ARG A 308 7.36 -2.71 -8.75
N LEU A 309 6.94 -1.47 -8.48
CA LEU A 309 6.16 -0.65 -9.41
C LEU A 309 7.10 0.31 -10.16
N ARG A 310 7.19 0.14 -11.48
CA ARG A 310 8.00 1.06 -12.31
C ARG A 310 7.44 2.48 -12.23
N GLY A 311 8.29 3.45 -11.99
CA GLY A 311 7.93 4.87 -11.91
C GLY A 311 7.41 5.32 -10.54
N PHE A 312 7.38 4.43 -9.56
CA PHE A 312 7.12 4.78 -8.16
C PHE A 312 8.44 4.99 -7.43
N THR A 313 8.44 5.96 -6.54
CA THR A 313 9.52 6.16 -5.56
C THR A 313 9.23 5.28 -4.34
N ASP A 314 10.19 4.44 -3.98
CA ASP A 314 10.10 3.59 -2.81
C ASP A 314 10.59 4.39 -1.59
N VAL A 315 9.81 4.34 -0.51
CA VAL A 315 10.15 4.95 0.78
C VAL A 315 9.74 4.01 1.91
N GLU A 316 10.33 4.16 3.08
CA GLU A 316 10.00 3.33 4.24
C GLU A 316 9.46 4.18 5.39
N ILE A 317 8.43 3.68 6.11
CA ILE A 317 7.97 4.31 7.34
C ILE A 317 9.04 4.14 8.41
N ALA A 318 9.51 5.26 8.95
CA ALA A 318 10.46 5.29 10.05
C ALA A 318 9.83 4.82 11.37
N PRO A 319 10.63 4.27 12.30
CA PRO A 319 10.21 4.06 13.67
C PRO A 319 9.78 5.38 14.33
N PHE A 320 8.85 5.30 15.27
CA PHE A 320 8.43 6.46 16.04
C PHE A 320 9.58 7.02 16.87
N THR A 321 9.75 8.33 16.78
CA THR A 321 10.62 9.09 17.70
C THR A 321 10.00 9.14 19.10
N LEU A 322 10.81 9.50 20.10
CA LEU A 322 10.30 9.68 21.47
C LEU A 322 9.18 10.73 21.54
N GLU A 323 9.24 11.76 20.72
CA GLU A 323 8.20 12.79 20.63
C GLU A 323 6.89 12.21 20.08
N GLN A 324 6.97 11.38 19.03
CA GLN A 324 5.81 10.70 18.48
C GLN A 324 5.22 9.68 19.46
N ILE A 325 6.06 8.96 20.22
CA ILE A 325 5.62 8.05 21.28
C ILE A 325 4.86 8.81 22.38
N ARG A 326 5.37 9.97 22.80
CA ARG A 326 4.70 10.84 23.79
C ARG A 326 3.36 11.34 23.27
N ALA A 327 3.35 11.85 22.04
CA ALA A 327 2.13 12.37 21.41
C ALA A 327 1.07 11.27 21.22
N PHE A 328 1.48 10.06 20.81
CA PHE A 328 0.57 8.92 20.68
C PHE A 328 0.00 8.50 22.05
N ALA A 329 0.85 8.32 23.05
CA ALA A 329 0.43 7.96 24.40
C ALA A 329 -0.58 8.98 24.96
N GLN A 330 -0.32 10.28 24.78
CA GLN A 330 -1.22 11.33 25.20
C GLN A 330 -2.60 11.20 24.54
N LYS A 331 -2.64 11.09 23.21
CA LYS A 331 -3.88 10.91 22.44
C LYS A 331 -4.61 9.63 22.87
N TRP A 332 -3.87 8.52 23.02
CA TRP A 332 -4.41 7.23 23.39
C TRP A 332 -5.09 7.25 24.77
N PHE A 333 -4.40 7.74 25.81
CA PHE A 333 -4.95 7.80 27.15
C PHE A 333 -6.13 8.78 27.26
N VAL A 334 -6.10 9.91 26.54
CA VAL A 334 -7.22 10.85 26.48
C VAL A 334 -8.44 10.21 25.79
N ALA A 335 -8.24 9.54 24.65
CA ALA A 335 -9.34 8.85 23.96
C ALA A 335 -9.93 7.71 24.80
N PHE A 336 -9.12 7.06 25.63
CA PHE A 336 -9.52 5.92 26.42
C PHE A 336 -10.25 6.32 27.73
N THR A 337 -9.82 7.37 28.42
CA THR A 337 -10.34 7.79 29.73
C THR A 337 -11.67 8.56 29.68
N LYS A 338 -12.18 8.90 28.52
CA LYS A 338 -13.49 9.50 28.17
C LYS A 338 -14.17 10.45 29.17
N THR A 339 -14.05 10.23 30.46
CA THR A 339 -14.75 10.96 31.53
C THR A 339 -13.98 12.16 32.03
N ASN A 340 -12.65 12.15 31.93
CA ASN A 340 -11.80 13.23 32.39
C ASN A 340 -10.51 13.30 31.56
N ILE A 341 -10.40 14.32 30.70
CA ILE A 341 -9.20 14.59 29.88
C ILE A 341 -7.95 14.74 30.78
N GLN A 342 -8.10 15.35 31.95
CA GLN A 342 -7.00 15.57 32.89
C GLN A 342 -6.41 14.25 33.41
N ASP A 343 -7.25 13.25 33.68
CA ASP A 343 -6.80 11.93 34.11
C ASP A 343 -6.05 11.20 32.98
N GLY A 344 -6.53 11.34 31.72
CA GLY A 344 -5.85 10.81 30.55
C GLY A 344 -4.46 11.43 30.37
N LEU A 345 -4.36 12.75 30.51
CA LEU A 345 -3.08 13.46 30.44
C LEU A 345 -2.14 13.03 31.57
N ALA A 346 -2.62 12.94 32.79
CA ALA A 346 -1.82 12.49 33.95
C ALA A 346 -1.28 11.06 33.72
N LYS A 347 -2.14 10.13 33.27
CA LYS A 347 -1.73 8.75 32.95
C LYS A 347 -0.71 8.68 31.82
N SER A 348 -0.83 9.52 30.82
CA SER A 348 0.15 9.57 29.73
C SER A 348 1.53 10.01 30.21
N VAL A 349 1.58 11.00 31.10
CA VAL A 349 2.84 11.44 31.72
C VAL A 349 3.46 10.34 32.56
N GLU A 350 2.66 9.67 33.38
CA GLU A 350 3.12 8.55 34.22
C GLU A 350 3.65 7.39 33.36
N PHE A 351 2.93 7.04 32.27
CA PHE A 351 3.36 6.03 31.31
C PHE A 351 4.74 6.34 30.74
N ILE A 352 4.95 7.57 30.27
CA ILE A 352 6.23 8.00 29.68
C ILE A 352 7.34 7.99 30.74
N GLN A 353 7.09 8.51 31.93
CA GLN A 353 8.08 8.49 33.03
C GLN A 353 8.53 7.06 33.34
N LYS A 354 7.59 6.12 33.46
CA LYS A 354 7.92 4.71 33.68
C LYS A 354 8.61 4.06 32.49
N LEU A 355 8.22 4.40 31.25
CA LEU A 355 8.88 3.90 30.05
C LEU A 355 10.34 4.34 29.98
N GLU A 356 10.67 5.54 30.45
CA GLU A 356 12.02 6.11 30.41
C GLU A 356 12.95 5.55 31.50
N LEU A 357 12.43 4.82 32.51
CA LEU A 357 13.26 4.16 33.51
C LEU A 357 14.27 3.20 32.88
N ALA A 358 15.47 3.15 33.41
CA ALA A 358 16.56 2.31 32.86
C ALA A 358 16.17 0.83 32.77
N GLU A 359 15.39 0.34 33.72
CA GLU A 359 14.89 -1.04 33.79
C GLU A 359 13.93 -1.39 32.62
N ASN A 360 13.31 -0.38 31.99
CA ASN A 360 12.32 -0.54 30.93
C ASN A 360 12.91 -0.28 29.52
N TRP A 361 14.25 -0.24 29.36
CA TRP A 361 14.90 0.06 28.10
C TRP A 361 14.49 -0.88 26.94
N GLN A 362 14.23 -2.15 27.22
CA GLN A 362 13.79 -3.13 26.22
C GLN A 362 12.35 -2.88 25.76
N PHE A 363 11.47 -2.37 26.64
CA PHE A 363 10.13 -1.95 26.20
C PHE A 363 10.21 -0.75 25.26
N ARG A 364 11.14 0.19 25.53
CA ARG A 364 11.36 1.34 24.65
C ARG A 364 11.73 0.94 23.23
N GLN A 365 12.47 -0.14 23.05
CA GLN A 365 12.82 -0.63 21.70
C GLN A 365 11.63 -1.21 20.94
N LEU A 366 10.64 -1.76 21.64
CA LEU A 366 9.44 -2.31 21.02
C LEU A 366 8.41 -1.25 20.66
N VAL A 367 8.20 -0.28 21.56
CA VAL A 367 7.15 0.74 21.39
C VAL A 367 7.45 1.78 20.32
N VAL A 368 8.54 1.65 19.59
CA VAL A 368 8.84 2.46 18.40
C VAL A 368 7.90 2.16 17.22
N THR A 369 7.06 1.12 17.33
CA THR A 369 6.01 0.85 16.33
C THR A 369 4.63 1.11 16.93
N PRO A 370 3.70 1.70 16.18
CA PRO A 370 2.35 2.00 16.66
C PRO A 370 1.63 0.81 17.27
N LEU A 371 1.79 -0.39 16.72
CA LEU A 371 1.16 -1.60 17.23
C LEU A 371 1.61 -1.93 18.66
N PHE A 372 2.92 -2.01 18.88
CA PHE A 372 3.45 -2.33 20.21
C PHE A 372 3.27 -1.18 21.21
N LEU A 373 3.26 0.06 20.72
CA LEU A 373 2.94 1.21 21.56
C LEU A 373 1.49 1.18 22.02
N HIS A 374 0.56 0.85 21.13
CA HIS A 374 -0.84 0.62 21.48
C HIS A 374 -0.99 -0.45 22.56
N LEU A 375 -0.34 -1.61 22.36
CA LEU A 375 -0.35 -2.70 23.34
C LEU A 375 0.24 -2.27 24.68
N ALA A 376 1.35 -1.52 24.68
CA ALA A 376 1.97 -1.02 25.90
C ALA A 376 1.06 -0.05 26.67
N CYS A 377 0.37 0.85 25.96
CA CYS A 377 -0.62 1.74 26.56
C CYS A 377 -1.78 0.95 27.15
N TRP A 378 -2.27 -0.07 26.46
CA TRP A 378 -3.37 -0.91 26.91
C TRP A 378 -3.02 -1.71 28.19
N VAL A 379 -1.86 -2.40 28.19
CA VAL A 379 -1.37 -3.15 29.36
C VAL A 379 -1.17 -2.22 30.56
N PHE A 380 -0.56 -1.06 30.33
CA PHE A 380 -0.34 -0.07 31.37
C PHE A 380 -1.67 0.49 31.92
N HIS A 381 -2.66 0.73 31.05
CA HIS A 381 -3.97 1.20 31.49
C HIS A 381 -4.66 0.22 32.44
N GLY A 382 -4.55 -1.08 32.17
CA GLY A 382 -5.17 -2.12 32.99
C GLY A 382 -4.48 -2.38 34.33
N GLN A 383 -3.16 -2.20 34.40
CA GLN A 383 -2.34 -2.59 35.55
C GLN A 383 -1.68 -1.40 36.29
N GLU A 384 -1.72 -0.20 35.71
CA GLU A 384 -1.03 1.03 36.17
C GLU A 384 0.51 0.88 36.34
N LYS A 385 1.05 -0.19 35.76
CA LYS A 385 2.48 -0.51 35.73
C LYS A 385 2.78 -1.41 34.56
N PHE A 386 4.01 -1.37 34.09
CA PHE A 386 4.48 -2.39 33.14
C PHE A 386 4.56 -3.75 33.84
N PRO A 387 4.29 -4.84 33.14
CA PRO A 387 4.44 -6.18 33.69
C PRO A 387 5.84 -6.35 34.27
N THR A 388 5.93 -6.86 35.49
CA THR A 388 7.23 -7.16 36.12
C THR A 388 8.00 -8.23 35.38
N LYS A 389 7.27 -9.12 34.67
CA LYS A 389 7.83 -10.12 33.77
C LYS A 389 7.64 -9.66 32.35
N ARG A 390 8.73 -9.36 31.66
CA ARG A 390 8.74 -9.04 30.21
C ARG A 390 8.10 -10.12 29.36
N THR A 391 8.20 -11.38 29.79
CA THR A 391 7.58 -12.54 29.16
C THR A 391 6.07 -12.40 28.99
N ASP A 392 5.38 -11.75 29.93
CA ASP A 392 3.93 -11.57 29.86
C ASP A 392 3.57 -10.55 28.77
N PHE A 393 4.33 -9.46 28.67
CA PHE A 393 4.16 -8.47 27.61
C PHE A 393 4.43 -9.06 26.21
N TYR A 394 5.54 -9.79 26.06
CA TYR A 394 5.84 -10.46 24.79
C TYR A 394 4.79 -11.50 24.43
N LYS A 395 4.29 -12.26 25.40
CA LYS A 395 3.24 -13.24 25.16
C LYS A 395 1.97 -12.56 24.65
N GLU A 396 1.48 -11.52 25.31
CA GLU A 396 0.29 -10.79 24.89
C GLU A 396 0.46 -10.16 23.51
N GLY A 397 1.63 -9.53 23.25
CA GLY A 397 1.94 -8.93 21.95
C GLY A 397 2.04 -9.94 20.81
N LEU A 398 2.65 -11.09 21.08
CA LEU A 398 2.81 -12.14 20.08
C LEU A 398 1.50 -12.91 19.84
N ASP A 399 0.71 -13.16 20.86
CA ASP A 399 -0.61 -13.76 20.74
C ASP A 399 -1.54 -12.86 19.89
N LEU A 400 -1.42 -11.53 20.08
CA LEU A 400 -2.13 -10.55 19.26
C LEU A 400 -1.65 -10.57 17.80
N LEU A 401 -0.33 -10.53 17.60
CA LEU A 401 0.29 -10.47 16.27
C LEU A 401 0.05 -11.77 15.47
N LEU A 402 0.15 -12.93 16.11
CA LEU A 402 0.04 -14.24 15.47
C LEU A 402 -1.39 -14.77 15.34
N GLY A 403 -2.30 -14.32 16.19
CA GLY A 403 -3.65 -14.84 16.26
C GLY A 403 -4.71 -13.87 15.75
N LYS A 404 -4.79 -12.69 16.34
CA LYS A 404 -5.92 -11.78 16.12
C LYS A 404 -5.73 -10.78 14.99
N TRP A 405 -4.49 -10.49 14.59
CA TRP A 405 -4.19 -9.44 13.62
C TRP A 405 -4.76 -9.73 12.23
N ASP A 406 -4.57 -10.95 11.74
CA ASP A 406 -5.06 -11.35 10.42
C ASP A 406 -6.58 -11.59 10.43
N GLU A 407 -7.11 -12.14 11.52
CA GLU A 407 -8.56 -12.31 11.71
C GLU A 407 -9.31 -10.98 11.72
N ALA A 408 -8.81 -9.99 12.44
CA ALA A 408 -9.42 -8.67 12.55
C ALA A 408 -9.47 -7.91 11.21
N ARG A 409 -8.57 -8.23 10.28
CA ARG A 409 -8.51 -7.62 8.94
C ARG A 409 -9.16 -8.46 7.84
N GLY A 410 -9.65 -9.66 8.16
CA GLY A 410 -10.21 -10.59 7.18
C GLY A 410 -9.21 -10.96 6.08
N ILE A 411 -7.90 -10.99 6.37
CA ILE A 411 -6.85 -11.29 5.39
C ILE A 411 -6.77 -12.80 5.20
N GLU A 412 -7.16 -13.27 4.03
CA GLU A 412 -6.93 -14.65 3.59
C GLU A 412 -5.57 -14.77 2.92
N ARG A 413 -4.74 -15.73 3.35
CA ARG A 413 -3.37 -15.89 2.85
C ARG A 413 -3.09 -17.31 2.39
N ASP A 414 -1.95 -17.52 1.71
CA ASP A 414 -1.55 -18.79 1.10
C ASP A 414 -1.68 -20.01 2.04
N GLU A 415 -2.11 -21.14 1.48
CA GLU A 415 -2.68 -22.28 2.18
C GLU A 415 -1.78 -22.97 3.22
N VAL A 416 -0.47 -23.03 3.01
CA VAL A 416 0.43 -23.86 3.82
C VAL A 416 0.55 -23.37 5.27
N TYR A 417 0.87 -22.09 5.46
CA TYR A 417 1.05 -21.52 6.80
C TYR A 417 -0.29 -21.17 7.47
N ARG A 418 -1.34 -21.00 6.69
CA ARG A 418 -2.73 -20.77 7.16
C ARG A 418 -3.26 -21.96 7.94
N GLY A 419 -2.90 -23.19 7.53
CA GLY A 419 -3.30 -24.42 8.22
C GLY A 419 -2.73 -24.56 9.64
N PHE A 420 -1.71 -23.76 10.00
CA PHE A 420 -1.10 -23.83 11.32
C PHE A 420 -1.93 -23.08 12.36
N LEU A 421 -2.38 -23.80 13.36
CA LEU A 421 -2.99 -23.19 14.55
C LEU A 421 -1.97 -22.37 15.34
N LEU A 422 -2.42 -21.37 16.09
CA LEU A 422 -1.54 -20.52 16.93
C LEU A 422 -0.53 -21.33 17.76
N PRO A 423 -0.90 -22.44 18.45
CA PRO A 423 0.08 -23.24 19.17
C PRO A 423 1.18 -23.84 18.28
N GLN A 424 0.84 -24.20 17.04
CA GLN A 424 1.77 -24.76 16.06
C GLN A 424 2.74 -23.71 15.54
N LYS A 425 2.26 -22.50 15.23
CA LYS A 425 3.09 -21.35 14.86
C LYS A 425 4.09 -21.00 15.95
N LEU A 426 3.61 -20.91 17.21
CA LEU A 426 4.44 -20.65 18.37
C LEU A 426 5.50 -21.77 18.60
N LYS A 427 5.15 -23.04 18.38
CA LYS A 427 6.07 -24.17 18.51
C LYS A 427 7.15 -24.12 17.44
N LEU A 428 6.79 -23.87 16.18
CA LEU A 428 7.75 -23.75 15.07
C LEU A 428 8.74 -22.61 15.33
N LEU A 429 8.27 -21.41 15.65
CA LEU A 429 9.13 -20.26 15.95
C LEU A 429 10.05 -20.52 17.14
N SER A 430 9.55 -21.23 18.18
CA SER A 430 10.35 -21.62 19.33
C SER A 430 11.45 -22.63 18.98
N GLN A 431 11.22 -23.52 18.00
CA GLN A 431 12.24 -24.46 17.52
C GLN A 431 13.34 -23.73 16.75
N ILE A 432 12.96 -22.85 15.80
CA ILE A 432 13.91 -22.03 15.03
C ILE A 432 14.76 -21.18 15.98
N ALA A 433 14.11 -20.48 16.91
CA ALA A 433 14.78 -19.60 17.86
C ALA A 433 15.81 -20.35 18.74
N ALA A 434 15.41 -21.47 19.33
CA ALA A 434 16.30 -22.24 20.20
C ALA A 434 17.48 -22.79 19.43
N ALA A 435 17.26 -23.35 18.25
CA ALA A 435 18.32 -23.94 17.45
C ALA A 435 19.35 -22.90 16.96
N THR A 436 18.90 -21.72 16.54
CA THR A 436 19.80 -20.64 16.12
C THR A 436 20.50 -19.98 17.30
N PHE A 437 19.81 -19.81 18.44
CA PHE A 437 20.39 -19.26 19.66
C PHE A 437 21.48 -20.17 20.26
N GLU A 438 21.25 -21.49 20.32
CA GLU A 438 22.22 -22.47 20.81
C GLU A 438 23.51 -22.47 20.00
N GLN A 439 23.43 -22.13 18.72
CA GLN A 439 24.57 -21.97 17.84
C GLN A 439 25.22 -20.58 17.91
N GLY A 440 24.69 -19.66 18.74
CA GLY A 440 25.15 -18.29 18.81
C GLY A 440 24.87 -17.48 17.55
N GLN A 441 23.90 -17.92 16.74
CA GLN A 441 23.57 -17.29 15.47
C GLN A 441 22.39 -16.30 15.64
N TYR A 442 22.68 -15.03 15.47
CA TYR A 442 21.66 -14.00 15.35
C TYR A 442 21.22 -13.81 13.89
N PHE A 443 22.15 -14.09 12.96
CA PHE A 443 21.93 -14.12 11.52
C PHE A 443 22.15 -15.55 11.03
N PHE A 444 21.23 -16.06 10.25
CA PHE A 444 21.24 -17.44 9.79
C PHE A 444 20.80 -17.55 8.32
N GLU A 445 21.33 -18.54 7.62
CA GLU A 445 21.00 -18.75 6.21
C GLU A 445 19.54 -19.19 6.02
N GLN A 446 18.94 -18.77 4.93
CA GLN A 446 17.60 -19.15 4.51
C GLN A 446 17.39 -20.67 4.54
N ARG A 447 18.35 -21.43 4.01
CA ARG A 447 18.28 -22.90 3.96
C ARG A 447 18.16 -23.55 5.35
N VAL A 448 18.79 -22.96 6.34
CA VAL A 448 18.73 -23.45 7.72
C VAL A 448 17.31 -23.32 8.27
N VAL A 449 16.67 -22.19 8.02
CA VAL A 449 15.29 -21.96 8.46
C VAL A 449 14.31 -22.85 7.70
N GLU A 450 14.47 -22.96 6.39
CA GLU A 450 13.64 -23.81 5.55
C GLU A 450 13.74 -25.29 5.98
N GLN A 451 14.93 -25.76 6.37
CA GLN A 451 15.09 -27.10 6.91
C GLN A 451 14.29 -27.30 8.21
N TYR A 452 14.36 -26.36 9.16
CA TYR A 452 13.55 -26.46 10.40
C TYR A 452 12.05 -26.44 10.11
N ILE A 453 11.62 -25.65 9.14
CA ILE A 453 10.22 -25.59 8.71
C ILE A 453 9.81 -26.92 8.07
N GLY A 454 10.63 -27.48 7.18
CA GLY A 454 10.37 -28.76 6.52
C GLY A 454 10.27 -29.91 7.50
N ASP A 455 11.24 -30.02 8.43
CA ASP A 455 11.21 -31.01 9.49
C ASP A 455 9.92 -30.90 10.33
N TYR A 456 9.48 -29.66 10.57
CA TYR A 456 8.26 -29.41 11.32
C TYR A 456 7.01 -29.82 10.55
N ILE A 457 6.91 -29.51 9.26
CA ILE A 457 5.81 -29.89 8.36
C ILE A 457 5.71 -31.41 8.26
N GLN A 458 6.83 -32.10 8.04
CA GLN A 458 6.88 -33.56 7.97
C GLN A 458 6.36 -34.22 9.26
N ASN A 459 6.77 -33.67 10.41
CA ASN A 459 6.32 -34.18 11.72
C ASN A 459 4.85 -33.92 12.01
N LEU A 460 4.24 -32.91 11.39
CA LEU A 460 2.81 -32.63 11.55
C LEU A 460 1.93 -33.57 10.70
N ASN A 461 2.32 -33.81 9.46
CA ASN A 461 1.46 -34.47 8.49
C ASN A 461 1.44 -35.99 8.61
N ASN A 462 2.40 -36.60 9.33
CA ASN A 462 2.59 -38.06 9.45
C ASN A 462 2.62 -38.83 8.10
N VAL A 463 2.71 -38.13 6.98
CA VAL A 463 2.80 -38.65 5.62
C VAL A 463 4.13 -38.21 5.03
N PRO A 464 4.93 -39.12 4.45
CA PRO A 464 6.15 -38.73 3.75
C PRO A 464 5.78 -37.85 2.55
N MET A 465 6.27 -36.62 2.54
CA MET A 465 6.16 -35.71 1.39
C MET A 465 7.41 -35.90 0.50
N ASP A 466 7.23 -35.62 -0.78
CA ASP A 466 8.37 -35.58 -1.69
C ASP A 466 9.31 -34.42 -1.31
N ALA A 467 10.63 -34.60 -1.53
CA ALA A 467 11.62 -33.62 -1.12
C ALA A 467 11.46 -32.27 -1.83
N GLU A 468 11.02 -32.28 -3.09
CA GLU A 468 10.78 -31.06 -3.88
C GLU A 468 9.55 -30.32 -3.38
N GLU A 469 8.46 -31.03 -3.10
CA GLU A 469 7.23 -30.49 -2.53
C GLU A 469 7.49 -29.88 -1.14
N LEU A 470 8.23 -30.59 -0.30
CA LEU A 470 8.61 -30.12 1.04
C LEU A 470 9.46 -28.83 0.98
N GLN A 471 10.37 -28.72 0.00
CA GLN A 471 11.19 -27.52 -0.19
C GLN A 471 10.31 -26.33 -0.58
N ILE A 472 9.37 -26.52 -1.52
CA ILE A 472 8.44 -25.48 -1.97
C ILE A 472 7.56 -24.99 -0.81
N GLU A 473 7.01 -25.93 -0.02
CA GLU A 473 6.19 -25.58 1.14
C GLU A 473 6.99 -24.87 2.23
N SER A 474 8.23 -25.28 2.46
CA SER A 474 9.10 -24.64 3.45
C SER A 474 9.47 -23.21 3.06
N GLU A 475 9.78 -22.97 1.78
CA GLU A 475 10.03 -21.62 1.27
C GLU A 475 8.78 -20.75 1.36
N ALA A 476 7.61 -21.29 1.00
CA ALA A 476 6.35 -20.59 1.11
C ALA A 476 6.01 -20.23 2.56
N ALA A 477 6.22 -21.16 3.50
CA ALA A 477 6.00 -20.92 4.92
C ALA A 477 6.97 -19.88 5.51
N LEU A 478 8.25 -19.89 5.14
CA LEU A 478 9.22 -18.88 5.56
C LEU A 478 8.81 -17.49 5.07
N LYS A 479 8.46 -17.37 3.79
CA LYS A 479 7.95 -16.10 3.22
C LYS A 479 6.66 -15.64 3.88
N ALA A 480 5.79 -16.59 4.24
CA ALA A 480 4.57 -16.26 4.97
C ALA A 480 4.88 -15.73 6.39
N ILE A 481 5.80 -16.34 7.14
CA ILE A 481 6.23 -15.86 8.45
C ILE A 481 6.81 -14.44 8.35
N GLU A 482 7.68 -14.20 7.38
CA GLU A 482 8.26 -12.90 7.13
C GLU A 482 7.19 -11.86 6.74
N ALA A 483 6.40 -12.17 5.72
CA ALA A 483 5.39 -11.25 5.19
C ALA A 483 4.22 -11.05 6.15
N GLN A 484 3.77 -12.08 6.88
CA GLN A 484 2.57 -11.98 7.72
C GLN A 484 2.83 -11.33 9.07
N HIS A 485 3.84 -11.78 9.76
CA HIS A 485 4.08 -11.39 11.13
C HIS A 485 5.29 -10.47 11.30
N GLY A 486 6.21 -10.49 10.32
CA GLY A 486 7.46 -9.77 10.42
C GLY A 486 8.32 -10.20 11.62
N LEU A 487 8.14 -11.43 12.10
CA LEU A 487 8.93 -11.98 13.21
C LEU A 487 10.30 -12.47 12.75
N LEU A 488 10.37 -12.97 11.52
CA LEU A 488 11.61 -13.20 10.80
C LEU A 488 11.73 -12.14 9.70
N ALA A 489 12.94 -11.71 9.38
CA ALA A 489 13.21 -10.73 8.34
C ALA A 489 14.48 -11.07 7.59
N GLU A 490 14.45 -10.98 6.26
CA GLU A 490 15.65 -11.06 5.43
C GLU A 490 16.46 -9.77 5.60
N ARG A 491 17.71 -9.91 6.08
CA ARG A 491 18.62 -8.79 6.34
C ARG A 491 19.63 -8.58 5.22
N ALA A 492 20.01 -9.65 4.57
CA ALA A 492 20.79 -9.68 3.34
C ALA A 492 20.26 -10.81 2.48
N ARG A 493 20.68 -10.91 1.22
CA ARG A 493 20.19 -11.94 0.30
C ARG A 493 20.41 -13.35 0.86
N GLY A 494 19.31 -14.02 1.21
CA GLY A 494 19.31 -15.37 1.78
C GLY A 494 19.79 -15.46 3.22
N ILE A 495 19.90 -14.32 3.94
CA ILE A 495 20.27 -14.25 5.36
C ILE A 495 19.10 -13.66 6.14
N PHE A 496 18.63 -14.44 7.10
CA PHE A 496 17.49 -14.10 7.95
C PHE A 496 17.92 -13.84 9.39
N SER A 497 17.07 -13.13 10.11
CA SER A 497 17.15 -12.98 11.57
C SER A 497 15.75 -12.86 12.17
N PHE A 498 15.61 -13.01 13.46
CA PHE A 498 14.44 -12.47 14.15
C PHE A 498 14.42 -10.94 14.02
N SER A 499 13.23 -10.35 13.89
CA SER A 499 13.08 -8.90 13.71
C SER A 499 13.58 -8.10 14.91
N TYR A 500 13.46 -8.69 16.08
CA TYR A 500 13.99 -8.20 17.35
C TYR A 500 14.71 -9.33 18.08
N LEU A 501 15.87 -9.05 18.64
CA LEU A 501 16.65 -10.01 19.42
C LEU A 501 15.80 -10.59 20.58
N ALA A 502 15.03 -9.72 21.22
CA ALA A 502 14.14 -10.11 22.30
C ALA A 502 13.10 -11.19 21.92
N PHE A 503 12.71 -11.28 20.65
CA PHE A 503 11.83 -12.36 20.18
C PHE A 503 12.57 -13.70 20.09
N GLN A 504 13.81 -13.70 19.61
CA GLN A 504 14.64 -14.92 19.61
C GLN A 504 14.83 -15.43 21.05
N GLU A 505 15.18 -14.54 21.97
CA GLU A 505 15.32 -14.87 23.41
C GLU A 505 14.02 -15.42 24.01
N TYR A 506 12.89 -14.75 23.75
CA TYR A 506 11.58 -15.17 24.24
C TYR A 506 11.17 -16.56 23.73
N PHE A 507 11.29 -16.80 22.41
CA PHE A 507 10.92 -18.07 21.82
C PHE A 507 11.87 -19.20 22.26
N THR A 508 13.15 -18.90 22.47
CA THR A 508 14.14 -19.83 23.04
C THR A 508 13.76 -20.21 24.46
N ALA A 509 13.50 -19.23 25.32
CA ALA A 509 13.03 -19.47 26.69
C ALA A 509 11.72 -20.28 26.71
N ARG A 510 10.78 -19.98 25.83
CA ARG A 510 9.53 -20.73 25.67
C ARG A 510 9.77 -22.19 25.32
N LYS A 511 10.72 -22.48 24.39
CA LYS A 511 11.10 -23.86 24.04
C LYS A 511 11.67 -24.61 25.22
N ILE A 512 12.55 -23.96 25.98
CA ILE A 512 13.19 -24.55 27.17
C ILE A 512 12.12 -24.91 28.23
N VAL A 513 11.20 -23.98 28.54
CA VAL A 513 10.13 -24.19 29.52
C VAL A 513 9.13 -25.27 29.08
N ALA A 514 8.87 -25.37 27.76
CA ALA A 514 7.95 -26.38 27.21
C ALA A 514 8.58 -27.77 27.11
N SER A 515 9.90 -27.92 27.26
CA SER A 515 10.55 -29.21 27.28
C SER A 515 10.30 -29.91 28.63
N HIS A 516 9.51 -31.00 28.62
CA HIS A 516 9.18 -31.79 29.82
C HIS A 516 10.34 -32.70 30.27
N ASN A 517 11.48 -32.65 29.62
CA ASN A 517 12.65 -33.48 29.92
C ASN A 517 13.63 -32.69 30.80
N LEU A 518 13.80 -33.10 32.04
CA LEU A 518 14.75 -32.50 32.99
C LEU A 518 16.22 -32.52 32.51
N GLU A 519 16.62 -33.53 31.73
CA GLU A 519 17.96 -33.60 31.15
C GLU A 519 18.13 -32.58 30.00
N ALA A 520 17.14 -32.43 29.12
CA ALA A 520 17.15 -31.41 28.06
C ALA A 520 17.09 -29.99 28.65
N PHE A 521 16.34 -29.80 29.75
CA PHE A 521 16.31 -28.55 30.51
C PHE A 521 17.67 -28.23 31.12
N GLY A 522 18.35 -29.22 31.72
CA GLY A 522 19.69 -29.09 32.27
C GLY A 522 20.76 -28.79 31.21
N GLN A 523 20.69 -29.44 30.05
CA GLN A 523 21.58 -29.17 28.92
C GLN A 523 21.39 -27.78 28.33
N ALA A 524 20.14 -27.35 28.13
CA ALA A 524 19.82 -26.02 27.64
C ALA A 524 20.23 -24.92 28.63
N LEU A 525 20.02 -25.12 29.93
CA LEU A 525 20.53 -24.23 30.98
C LEU A 525 22.06 -24.18 31.01
N SER A 526 22.73 -25.31 30.85
CA SER A 526 24.19 -25.36 30.78
C SER A 526 24.73 -24.66 29.54
N GLY A 527 24.05 -24.78 28.41
CA GLY A 527 24.35 -24.03 27.19
C GLY A 527 24.19 -22.52 27.38
N LEU A 528 23.08 -22.09 28.00
CA LEU A 528 22.83 -20.69 28.37
C LEU A 528 23.90 -20.14 29.34
N VAL A 529 24.26 -20.90 30.39
CA VAL A 529 25.29 -20.51 31.34
C VAL A 529 26.65 -20.40 30.66
N ASN A 530 26.99 -21.30 29.76
CA ASN A 530 28.23 -21.24 29.00
C ASN A 530 28.26 -20.01 28.07
N HIS A 531 27.16 -19.64 27.45
CA HIS A 531 27.06 -18.40 26.66
C HIS A 531 27.21 -17.14 27.51
N ILE A 532 26.67 -17.12 28.75
CA ILE A 532 26.77 -16.00 29.68
C ILE A 532 28.15 -15.90 30.31
N THR A 533 28.83 -17.05 30.52
CA THR A 533 30.12 -17.12 31.20
C THR A 533 31.33 -17.17 30.28
N ASP A 534 31.11 -17.27 28.97
CA ASP A 534 32.20 -17.21 27.99
C ASP A 534 32.74 -15.79 27.88
N PRO A 535 34.00 -15.52 28.34
CA PRO A 535 34.57 -14.18 28.27
C PRO A 535 34.81 -13.70 26.84
N THR A 536 34.77 -14.57 25.83
CA THR A 536 34.81 -14.21 24.40
C THR A 536 33.44 -13.85 23.88
N GLY A 537 32.36 -14.45 24.40
CA GLY A 537 30.97 -14.08 24.15
C GLY A 537 30.54 -12.82 24.91
N ALA A 538 31.11 -12.56 26.10
CA ALA A 538 30.81 -11.38 26.90
C ALA A 538 31.31 -10.06 26.25
N LYS A 539 32.22 -10.12 25.27
CA LYS A 539 32.58 -8.95 24.45
C LYS A 539 31.53 -8.63 23.38
N SER A 540 30.65 -9.56 23.05
CA SER A 540 29.55 -9.36 22.10
C SER A 540 28.18 -9.15 22.75
N SER A 541 28.05 -9.29 24.09
CA SER A 541 26.77 -9.20 24.81
C SER A 541 26.74 -8.20 25.98
N CYS A 542 27.74 -7.30 26.06
CA CYS A 542 27.70 -6.16 27.00
C CYS A 542 27.32 -4.85 26.33
#